data_479a46d4f4a8104b697802c50b2f1479
#
_entry.id   479a46d4f4a8104b697802c50b2f1479
#
_cell.length_a   1.000
_cell.length_b   1.000
_cell.length_c   1.000
_cell.angle_alpha   90.00
_cell.angle_beta   90.00
_cell.angle_gamma   90.00
#
_symmetry.space_group_name_H-M   'P 1'
#
loop_
_entity.id
_entity.type
_entity.pdbx_description
1 polymer ?
#
loop_
_entity_poly.entity_id
_entity_poly.type
_entity_poly.pdbx_seq_one_letter_code
_entity_poly.pdbx_strand_id
1 'polypeptide(L)'
;MLRHAYLIMIHKDSLVLKRLLQLLDDENNGIFIHVDKNAGHVEPDKIRGLMQKSPISVYRKYKVYWGTNSITLAELFLLKKAIKGKYDYYHILSGADLPIKSKQEIQQFFEKNNGKEFIHFGTRQYQRDIAERYNVWHFFSKQLGRKRDKKFWVAAETYSLAIQRRLHIDRTKKTDYTFYGGANWCSITHALAEYITTNDRKYRKAFRWTQISDEAIWQTIIMDSPFRKNLYRKGFDNDYRACARYVDWDRGSPYVFRKEDFDGLMSSEYMFARKFDEDTDSEIIEMIYRAVGEESGK
;
A
#
# COMPACT_ATOMS: atom_id res chain seq x y z
N MET A 1 18.95 -16.01 -5.05
CA MET A 1 18.52 -14.60 -4.95
C MET A 1 17.03 -14.54 -5.26
N LEU A 2 16.23 -13.93 -4.39
CA LEU A 2 14.78 -13.80 -4.58
C LEU A 2 14.47 -12.74 -5.65
N ARG A 3 13.35 -12.91 -6.34
CA ARG A 3 12.82 -11.98 -7.32
C ARG A 3 11.69 -11.16 -6.71
N HIS A 4 11.73 -9.83 -6.87
CA HIS A 4 10.78 -8.91 -6.23
C HIS A 4 9.94 -8.16 -7.27
N ALA A 5 8.63 -8.08 -7.06
CA ALA A 5 7.74 -7.23 -7.82
C ALA A 5 7.31 -6.01 -6.97
N TYR A 6 7.50 -4.82 -7.51
CA TYR A 6 7.09 -3.57 -6.86
C TYR A 6 5.83 -3.01 -7.53
N LEU A 7 4.73 -2.96 -6.80
CA LEU A 7 3.42 -2.49 -7.24
C LEU A 7 3.23 -1.06 -6.71
N ILE A 8 3.44 -0.07 -7.58
CA ILE A 8 3.58 1.33 -7.18
C ILE A 8 2.39 2.14 -7.66
N MET A 9 1.69 2.78 -6.70
CA MET A 9 0.58 3.69 -6.97
C MET A 9 1.07 5.13 -7.04
N ILE A 10 0.81 5.83 -8.15
CA ILE A 10 1.25 7.23 -8.33
C ILE A 10 0.13 8.13 -8.83
N HIS A 11 0.23 9.42 -8.50
CA HIS A 11 -0.66 10.49 -8.97
C HIS A 11 0.08 11.75 -9.42
N LYS A 12 1.40 11.81 -9.24
CA LYS A 12 2.28 12.86 -9.77
C LYS A 12 3.61 12.26 -10.22
N ASP A 13 4.27 12.92 -11.14
CA ASP A 13 5.70 12.75 -11.39
C ASP A 13 6.45 13.56 -10.36
N SER A 14 7.43 12.95 -9.66
CA SER A 14 8.07 13.54 -8.51
C SER A 14 9.53 13.11 -8.39
N LEU A 15 10.34 13.91 -7.69
CA LEU A 15 11.72 13.54 -7.34
C LEU A 15 11.73 12.23 -6.53
N VAL A 16 10.79 12.07 -5.58
CA VAL A 16 10.67 10.83 -4.78
C VAL A 16 10.48 9.62 -5.69
N LEU A 17 9.54 9.69 -6.65
CA LEU A 17 9.32 8.60 -7.61
C LEU A 17 10.57 8.31 -8.43
N LYS A 18 11.26 9.32 -8.92
CA LYS A 18 12.49 9.15 -9.68
C LYS A 18 13.55 8.40 -8.88
N ARG A 19 13.79 8.82 -7.64
CA ARG A 19 14.79 8.18 -6.75
C ARG A 19 14.35 6.77 -6.33
N LEU A 20 13.06 6.57 -6.04
CA LEU A 20 12.50 5.24 -5.78
C LEU A 20 12.82 4.28 -6.92
N LEU A 21 12.51 4.65 -8.16
CA LEU A 21 12.74 3.80 -9.33
C LEU A 21 14.22 3.47 -9.52
N GLN A 22 15.10 4.47 -9.41
CA GLN A 22 16.55 4.28 -9.53
C GLN A 22 17.11 3.34 -8.45
N LEU A 23 16.62 3.44 -7.21
CA LEU A 23 17.02 2.57 -6.11
C LEU A 23 16.49 1.14 -6.25
N LEU A 24 15.37 0.94 -6.94
CA LEU A 24 14.79 -0.38 -7.18
C LEU A 24 15.26 -1.03 -8.48
N ASP A 25 16.04 -0.34 -9.32
CA ASP A 25 16.45 -0.84 -10.64
C ASP A 25 17.48 -1.97 -10.54
N ASP A 26 17.01 -3.21 -10.71
CA ASP A 26 17.80 -4.43 -10.62
C ASP A 26 17.19 -5.52 -11.53
N GLU A 27 18.02 -6.39 -12.11
CA GLU A 27 17.57 -7.45 -13.03
C GLU A 27 16.62 -8.46 -12.40
N ASN A 28 16.68 -8.64 -11.07
CA ASN A 28 15.79 -9.53 -10.31
C ASN A 28 14.46 -8.86 -9.93
N ASN A 29 14.31 -7.57 -10.20
CA ASN A 29 13.12 -6.81 -9.85
C ASN A 29 12.20 -6.61 -11.06
N GLY A 30 10.90 -6.52 -10.80
CA GLY A 30 9.90 -6.10 -11.78
C GLY A 30 9.07 -4.93 -11.24
N ILE A 31 8.90 -3.89 -12.04
CA ILE A 31 8.23 -2.66 -11.64
C ILE A 31 6.87 -2.57 -12.34
N PHE A 32 5.82 -2.43 -11.55
CA PHE A 32 4.44 -2.32 -12.03
C PHE A 32 3.81 -1.07 -11.46
N ILE A 33 3.58 -0.07 -12.32
CA ILE A 33 3.09 1.24 -11.91
C ILE A 33 1.64 1.43 -12.35
N HIS A 34 0.79 1.89 -11.44
CA HIS A 34 -0.52 2.43 -11.78
C HIS A 34 -0.51 3.95 -11.62
N VAL A 35 -0.68 4.64 -12.72
CA VAL A 35 -0.90 6.09 -12.77
C VAL A 35 -2.38 6.36 -12.58
N ASP A 36 -2.77 7.19 -11.62
CA ASP A 36 -4.16 7.63 -11.48
C ASP A 36 -4.63 8.32 -12.75
N LYS A 37 -5.79 7.92 -13.28
CA LYS A 37 -6.38 8.58 -14.46
C LYS A 37 -6.68 10.07 -14.25
N ASN A 38 -6.82 10.52 -13.02
CA ASN A 38 -7.00 11.94 -12.69
C ASN A 38 -5.67 12.72 -12.72
N ALA A 39 -4.52 12.04 -12.71
CA ALA A 39 -3.19 12.65 -12.78
C ALA A 39 -2.88 13.07 -14.24
N GLY A 40 -3.22 14.31 -14.60
CA GLY A 40 -3.08 14.82 -15.97
C GLY A 40 -1.65 14.86 -16.51
N HIS A 41 -0.71 15.22 -15.65
CA HIS A 41 0.67 15.58 -16.02
C HIS A 41 1.70 14.44 -15.97
N VAL A 42 1.29 13.21 -15.72
CA VAL A 42 2.20 12.06 -15.66
C VAL A 42 2.35 11.41 -17.02
N GLU A 43 3.55 11.40 -17.56
CA GLU A 43 3.87 10.80 -18.87
C GLU A 43 4.47 9.40 -18.69
N PRO A 44 3.76 8.31 -19.08
CA PRO A 44 4.23 6.95 -18.89
C PRO A 44 5.58 6.64 -19.53
N ASP A 45 5.88 7.24 -20.70
CA ASP A 45 7.13 6.97 -21.43
C ASP A 45 8.35 7.57 -20.72
N LYS A 46 8.21 8.75 -20.11
CA LYS A 46 9.27 9.30 -19.24
C LYS A 46 9.58 8.39 -18.09
N ILE A 47 8.53 7.83 -17.44
CA ILE A 47 8.71 6.90 -16.32
C ILE A 47 9.46 5.63 -16.78
N ARG A 48 9.08 5.06 -17.94
CA ARG A 48 9.76 3.88 -18.50
C ARG A 48 11.25 4.13 -18.75
N GLY A 49 11.59 5.32 -19.22
CA GLY A 49 12.97 5.73 -19.50
C GLY A 49 13.88 5.86 -18.27
N LEU A 50 13.33 5.80 -17.04
CA LEU A 50 14.12 5.84 -15.81
C LEU A 50 14.75 4.49 -15.45
N MET A 51 14.30 3.38 -16.05
CA MET A 51 14.75 2.02 -15.75
C MET A 51 15.76 1.55 -16.78
N GLN A 52 16.80 0.87 -16.33
CA GLN A 52 17.88 0.32 -17.17
C GLN A 52 17.94 -1.21 -17.09
N LYS A 53 17.64 -1.80 -15.94
CA LYS A 53 17.80 -3.24 -15.65
C LYS A 53 16.45 -3.94 -15.44
N SER A 54 15.57 -3.33 -14.67
CA SER A 54 14.28 -3.94 -14.32
C SER A 54 13.25 -3.82 -15.44
N PRO A 55 12.50 -4.87 -15.77
CA PRO A 55 11.32 -4.75 -16.60
C PRO A 55 10.28 -3.85 -15.91
N ILE A 56 9.78 -2.86 -16.63
CA ILE A 56 8.77 -1.91 -16.15
C ILE A 56 7.50 -1.95 -16.98
N SER A 57 6.37 -1.94 -16.29
CA SER A 57 5.04 -1.83 -16.88
C SER A 57 4.27 -0.68 -16.25
N VAL A 58 3.81 0.27 -17.06
CA VAL A 58 3.05 1.43 -16.61
C VAL A 58 1.63 1.37 -17.14
N TYR A 59 0.66 1.46 -16.23
CA TYR A 59 -0.77 1.36 -16.53
C TYR A 59 -1.52 2.60 -16.06
N ARG A 60 -2.56 2.99 -16.81
CA ARG A 60 -3.45 4.11 -16.49
C ARG A 60 -4.91 3.68 -16.62
N LYS A 61 -5.34 2.76 -15.71
CA LYS A 61 -6.64 2.09 -15.83
C LYS A 61 -7.75 2.73 -15.03
N TYR A 62 -7.51 3.09 -13.77
CA TYR A 62 -8.53 3.55 -12.83
C TYR A 62 -8.37 5.04 -12.50
N LYS A 63 -9.51 5.73 -12.29
CA LYS A 63 -9.57 6.98 -11.52
C LYS A 63 -9.59 6.62 -10.06
N VAL A 64 -8.60 7.10 -9.29
CA VAL A 64 -8.49 6.81 -7.87
C VAL A 64 -9.14 7.94 -7.08
N TYR A 65 -10.05 7.58 -6.18
CA TYR A 65 -10.74 8.51 -5.30
C TYR A 65 -10.47 8.10 -3.85
N TRP A 66 -10.02 9.06 -3.06
CA TRP A 66 -9.71 8.81 -1.65
C TRP A 66 -10.93 8.27 -0.89
N GLY A 67 -10.70 7.29 -0.02
CA GLY A 67 -11.74 6.69 0.80
C GLY A 67 -12.70 5.74 0.07
N THR A 68 -12.47 5.47 -1.22
CA THR A 68 -13.27 4.50 -1.99
C THR A 68 -12.47 3.23 -2.26
N ASN A 69 -13.13 2.21 -2.79
CA ASN A 69 -12.46 0.97 -3.20
C ASN A 69 -11.66 1.10 -4.52
N SER A 70 -11.52 2.30 -5.09
CA SER A 70 -10.82 2.48 -6.37
C SER A 70 -9.31 2.26 -6.29
N ILE A 71 -8.68 2.58 -5.14
CA ILE A 71 -7.27 2.31 -4.91
C ILE A 71 -7.03 0.79 -4.82
N THR A 72 -7.84 0.09 -4.05
CA THR A 72 -7.83 -1.37 -3.92
C THR A 72 -8.00 -2.07 -5.28
N LEU A 73 -8.90 -1.57 -6.14
CA LEU A 73 -9.07 -2.11 -7.48
C LEU A 73 -7.83 -1.90 -8.36
N ALA A 74 -7.12 -0.79 -8.19
CA ALA A 74 -5.89 -0.53 -8.91
C ALA A 74 -4.74 -1.43 -8.42
N GLU A 75 -4.62 -1.65 -7.12
CA GLU A 75 -3.63 -2.55 -6.52
C GLU A 75 -3.86 -4.01 -6.92
N LEU A 76 -5.09 -4.51 -6.82
CA LEU A 76 -5.45 -5.86 -7.30
C LEU A 76 -5.22 -6.02 -8.81
N PHE A 77 -5.42 -4.95 -9.59
CA PHE A 77 -5.10 -4.97 -11.01
C PHE A 77 -3.59 -5.10 -11.25
N LEU A 78 -2.76 -4.33 -10.52
CA LEU A 78 -1.31 -4.46 -10.62
C LEU A 78 -0.85 -5.85 -10.22
N LEU A 79 -1.39 -6.41 -9.12
CA LEU A 79 -1.08 -7.75 -8.67
C LEU A 79 -1.39 -8.80 -9.76
N LYS A 80 -2.55 -8.70 -10.41
CA LYS A 80 -2.92 -9.56 -11.55
C LYS A 80 -1.99 -9.42 -12.77
N LYS A 81 -1.37 -8.28 -12.95
CA LYS A 81 -0.37 -8.09 -14.01
C LYS A 81 0.96 -8.69 -13.59
N ALA A 82 1.38 -8.46 -12.36
CA ALA A 82 2.67 -8.88 -11.84
C ALA A 82 2.77 -10.39 -11.61
N ILE A 83 1.67 -11.06 -11.23
CA ILE A 83 1.67 -12.50 -10.91
C ILE A 83 2.20 -13.37 -12.05
N LYS A 84 2.05 -12.93 -13.29
CA LYS A 84 2.56 -13.63 -14.48
C LYS A 84 4.09 -13.75 -14.52
N GLY A 85 4.79 -12.85 -13.84
CA GLY A 85 6.25 -12.84 -13.74
C GLY A 85 6.80 -13.82 -12.70
N LYS A 86 5.96 -14.43 -11.87
CA LYS A 86 6.33 -15.41 -10.82
C LYS A 86 7.45 -14.91 -9.93
N TYR A 87 7.28 -13.70 -9.36
CA TYR A 87 8.20 -13.13 -8.37
C TYR A 87 7.99 -13.80 -7.01
N ASP A 88 9.04 -13.87 -6.19
CA ASP A 88 8.94 -14.47 -4.86
C ASP A 88 8.17 -13.57 -3.90
N TYR A 89 8.36 -12.25 -4.00
CA TYR A 89 7.66 -11.24 -3.20
C TYR A 89 7.02 -10.14 -4.05
N TYR A 90 5.88 -9.65 -3.57
CA TYR A 90 5.13 -8.52 -4.15
C TYR A 90 4.99 -7.44 -3.10
N HIS A 91 5.52 -6.25 -3.38
CA HIS A 91 5.55 -5.10 -2.48
C HIS A 91 4.57 -4.04 -2.93
N ILE A 92 3.65 -3.65 -2.05
CA ILE A 92 2.74 -2.52 -2.30
C ILE A 92 3.41 -1.25 -1.81
N LEU A 93 3.62 -0.30 -2.72
CA LEU A 93 4.26 0.99 -2.47
C LEU A 93 3.50 2.13 -3.15
N SER A 94 3.84 3.36 -2.79
CA SER A 94 3.42 4.57 -3.50
C SER A 94 4.60 5.38 -4.00
N GLY A 95 4.33 6.37 -4.85
CA GLY A 95 5.34 7.33 -5.29
C GLY A 95 5.85 8.31 -4.21
N ALA A 96 5.49 8.09 -2.95
CA ALA A 96 5.95 8.86 -1.78
C ALA A 96 6.74 7.99 -0.78
N ASP A 97 7.14 6.79 -1.17
CA ASP A 97 7.91 5.85 -0.37
C ASP A 97 9.35 5.76 -0.90
N LEU A 98 10.31 5.48 -0.02
CA LEU A 98 11.69 5.16 -0.42
C LEU A 98 12.17 3.92 0.32
N PRO A 99 13.04 3.08 -0.30
CA PRO A 99 13.84 2.13 0.45
C PRO A 99 14.84 2.90 1.31
N ILE A 100 15.04 2.44 2.54
CA ILE A 100 16.02 2.98 3.50
C ILE A 100 17.08 1.95 3.86
N LYS A 101 17.16 0.92 3.06
CA LYS A 101 18.19 -0.13 3.07
C LYS A 101 18.64 -0.40 1.65
N SER A 102 19.90 -0.81 1.49
CA SER A 102 20.46 -1.21 0.20
C SER A 102 19.71 -2.39 -0.41
N LYS A 103 19.84 -2.58 -1.72
CA LYS A 103 19.27 -3.74 -2.42
C LYS A 103 19.70 -5.05 -1.78
N GLN A 104 20.97 -5.14 -1.37
CA GLN A 104 21.54 -6.32 -0.75
C GLN A 104 20.91 -6.59 0.62
N GLU A 105 20.74 -5.58 1.47
CA GLU A 105 20.08 -5.72 2.78
C GLU A 105 18.62 -6.13 2.63
N ILE A 106 17.88 -5.52 1.69
CA ILE A 106 16.49 -5.90 1.38
C ILE A 106 16.45 -7.36 0.94
N GLN A 107 17.34 -7.77 0.04
CA GLN A 107 17.43 -9.15 -0.43
C GLN A 107 17.68 -10.13 0.73
N GLN A 108 18.68 -9.86 1.56
CA GLN A 108 19.02 -10.68 2.72
C GLN A 108 17.88 -10.76 3.74
N PHE A 109 17.19 -9.63 3.97
CA PHE A 109 16.04 -9.60 4.87
C PHE A 109 14.92 -10.52 4.40
N PHE A 110 14.55 -10.46 3.12
CA PHE A 110 13.49 -11.30 2.59
C PHE A 110 13.91 -12.76 2.40
N GLU A 111 15.18 -13.04 2.10
CA GLU A 111 15.73 -14.40 2.07
C GLU A 111 15.69 -15.05 3.46
N LYS A 112 16.15 -14.34 4.50
CA LYS A 112 16.10 -14.81 5.88
C LYS A 112 14.67 -15.10 6.36
N ASN A 113 13.71 -14.35 5.85
CA ASN A 113 12.30 -14.44 6.23
C ASN A 113 11.44 -15.05 5.11
N ASN A 114 12.02 -15.85 4.23
CA ASN A 114 11.31 -16.39 3.07
C ASN A 114 10.06 -17.18 3.50
N GLY A 115 8.97 -16.97 2.77
CA GLY A 115 7.66 -17.58 3.06
C GLY A 115 6.84 -16.84 4.13
N LYS A 116 7.33 -15.72 4.70
CA LYS A 116 6.58 -14.89 5.62
C LYS A 116 5.78 -13.81 4.88
N GLU A 117 4.60 -13.50 5.42
CA GLU A 117 3.71 -12.46 4.93
C GLU A 117 3.85 -11.21 5.81
N PHE A 118 4.24 -10.09 5.21
CA PHE A 118 4.49 -8.84 5.92
C PHE A 118 3.28 -7.93 5.83
N ILE A 119 2.34 -8.11 6.75
CA ILE A 119 1.06 -7.37 6.80
C ILE A 119 0.89 -6.82 8.22
N HIS A 120 0.63 -5.51 8.30
CA HIS A 120 0.39 -4.80 9.55
C HIS A 120 -1.07 -4.88 9.97
N PHE A 121 -1.30 -5.00 11.28
CA PHE A 121 -2.63 -4.91 11.89
C PHE A 121 -2.66 -3.78 12.93
N GLY A 122 -3.67 -2.92 12.86
CA GLY A 122 -3.96 -1.98 13.93
C GLY A 122 -4.39 -2.68 15.22
N THR A 123 -4.42 -1.94 16.33
CA THR A 123 -4.81 -2.48 17.65
C THR A 123 -6.23 -3.08 17.62
N ARG A 124 -6.55 -3.92 18.64
CA ARG A 124 -7.90 -4.43 18.80
C ARG A 124 -8.95 -3.32 18.97
N GLN A 125 -8.56 -2.19 19.58
CA GLN A 125 -9.42 -1.01 19.65
C GLN A 125 -9.64 -0.42 18.27
N TYR A 126 -8.57 -0.23 17.48
CA TYR A 126 -8.67 0.24 16.09
C TYR A 126 -9.61 -0.63 15.26
N GLN A 127 -9.59 -1.97 15.42
CA GLN A 127 -10.51 -2.86 14.70
C GLN A 127 -11.99 -2.54 15.01
N ARG A 128 -12.30 -2.21 16.27
CA ARG A 128 -13.67 -1.80 16.69
C ARG A 128 -14.05 -0.44 16.12
N ASP A 129 -13.12 0.51 16.16
CA ASP A 129 -13.38 1.90 15.73
C ASP A 129 -13.65 2.01 14.22
N ILE A 130 -13.01 1.14 13.43
CA ILE A 130 -13.19 1.14 11.97
C ILE A 130 -14.31 0.22 11.48
N ALA A 131 -14.97 -0.54 12.35
CA ALA A 131 -15.94 -1.56 11.95
C ALA A 131 -17.07 -0.99 11.08
N GLU A 132 -17.52 0.23 11.36
CA GLU A 132 -18.58 0.89 10.58
C GLU A 132 -18.16 1.16 9.12
N ARG A 133 -16.86 1.29 8.82
CA ARG A 133 -16.39 1.43 7.44
C ARG A 133 -16.76 0.24 6.55
N TYR A 134 -17.02 -0.93 7.15
CA TYR A 134 -17.23 -2.20 6.45
C TYR A 134 -18.59 -2.84 6.73
N ASN A 135 -19.22 -2.54 7.88
CA ASN A 135 -20.49 -3.14 8.31
C ASN A 135 -21.70 -2.56 7.58
N VAL A 136 -21.60 -1.35 7.04
CA VAL A 136 -22.65 -0.67 6.31
C VAL A 136 -22.21 -0.30 4.89
N TRP A 137 -23.13 0.22 4.07
CA TRP A 137 -22.81 0.71 2.73
C TRP A 137 -22.51 2.20 2.73
N HIS A 138 -21.39 2.58 2.11
CA HIS A 138 -20.96 3.96 1.94
C HIS A 138 -21.16 4.40 0.48
N PHE A 139 -22.38 4.82 0.15
CA PHE A 139 -22.76 5.10 -1.24
C PHE A 139 -22.13 6.38 -1.79
N PHE A 140 -21.82 7.35 -0.93
CA PHE A 140 -21.38 8.68 -1.34
C PHE A 140 -19.89 8.95 -1.09
N SER A 141 -19.09 7.94 -0.74
CA SER A 141 -17.66 8.09 -0.45
C SER A 141 -16.89 8.82 -1.56
N LYS A 142 -17.24 8.56 -2.84
CA LYS A 142 -16.61 9.23 -3.98
C LYS A 142 -16.88 10.74 -4.02
N GLN A 143 -18.10 11.15 -3.69
CA GLN A 143 -18.53 12.54 -3.68
C GLN A 143 -17.98 13.31 -2.48
N LEU A 144 -17.83 12.63 -1.36
CA LEU A 144 -17.28 13.19 -0.12
C LEU A 144 -15.83 13.62 -0.28
N GLY A 145 -15.00 12.80 -0.91
CA GLY A 145 -13.57 13.04 -1.00
C GLY A 145 -12.86 13.11 0.37
N ARG A 146 -11.58 13.50 0.38
CA ARG A 146 -10.78 13.58 1.62
C ARG A 146 -11.20 14.73 2.54
N LYS A 147 -11.50 15.90 1.96
CA LYS A 147 -11.79 17.13 2.73
C LYS A 147 -13.18 17.15 3.35
N ARG A 148 -14.11 16.34 2.84
CA ARG A 148 -15.52 16.34 3.28
C ARG A 148 -16.15 17.74 3.34
N ASP A 149 -15.78 18.63 2.44
CA ASP A 149 -16.21 20.02 2.38
C ASP A 149 -17.59 20.22 1.69
N LYS A 150 -18.07 19.21 1.00
CA LYS A 150 -19.33 19.26 0.24
C LYS A 150 -20.52 18.94 1.15
N LYS A 151 -21.05 19.96 1.82
CA LYS A 151 -22.14 19.86 2.82
C LYS A 151 -23.32 18.96 2.39
N PHE A 152 -23.78 19.07 1.13
CA PHE A 152 -24.86 18.25 0.61
C PHE A 152 -24.54 16.74 0.69
N TRP A 153 -23.36 16.33 0.22
CA TRP A 153 -22.96 14.93 0.22
C TRP A 153 -22.67 14.39 1.62
N VAL A 154 -22.17 15.26 2.51
CA VAL A 154 -22.02 14.92 3.93
C VAL A 154 -23.38 14.63 4.55
N ALA A 155 -24.39 15.50 4.32
CA ALA A 155 -25.74 15.28 4.80
C ALA A 155 -26.38 14.00 4.21
N ALA A 156 -26.22 13.77 2.92
CA ALA A 156 -26.72 12.57 2.24
C ALA A 156 -26.14 11.28 2.82
N GLU A 157 -24.81 11.25 3.05
CA GLU A 157 -24.15 10.09 3.68
C GLU A 157 -24.62 9.91 5.12
N THR A 158 -24.67 10.98 5.92
CA THR A 158 -25.14 10.94 7.31
C THR A 158 -26.57 10.40 7.39
N TYR A 159 -27.47 10.86 6.53
CA TYR A 159 -28.84 10.37 6.45
C TYR A 159 -28.93 8.90 6.04
N SER A 160 -28.15 8.50 5.02
CA SER A 160 -28.05 7.11 4.59
C SER A 160 -27.59 6.20 5.73
N LEU A 161 -26.54 6.60 6.47
CA LEU A 161 -26.03 5.84 7.61
C LEU A 161 -27.05 5.78 8.76
N ALA A 162 -27.77 6.86 9.05
CA ALA A 162 -28.80 6.88 10.07
C ALA A 162 -29.94 5.88 9.75
N ILE A 163 -30.39 5.83 8.49
CA ILE A 163 -31.37 4.83 8.04
C ILE A 163 -30.82 3.41 8.22
N GLN A 164 -29.61 3.15 7.80
CA GLN A 164 -29.00 1.83 7.91
C GLN A 164 -28.88 1.38 9.38
N ARG A 165 -28.49 2.28 10.30
CA ARG A 165 -28.45 2.01 11.74
C ARG A 165 -29.85 1.70 12.30
N ARG A 166 -30.87 2.49 11.92
CA ARG A 166 -32.27 2.26 12.35
C ARG A 166 -32.81 0.91 11.85
N LEU A 167 -32.40 0.48 10.65
CA LEU A 167 -32.79 -0.81 10.07
C LEU A 167 -31.90 -1.95 10.52
N HIS A 168 -30.96 -1.71 11.45
CA HIS A 168 -29.98 -2.68 11.95
C HIS A 168 -29.24 -3.41 10.82
N ILE A 169 -28.92 -2.69 9.74
CA ILE A 169 -28.19 -3.25 8.61
C ILE A 169 -26.77 -3.55 9.05
N ASP A 170 -26.40 -4.80 8.89
CA ASP A 170 -25.03 -5.28 9.06
C ASP A 170 -24.71 -6.26 7.92
N ARG A 171 -23.92 -5.76 6.97
CA ARG A 171 -23.55 -6.53 5.78
C ARG A 171 -22.55 -7.65 6.07
N THR A 172 -21.87 -7.60 7.23
CA THR A 172 -20.91 -8.63 7.63
C THR A 172 -21.59 -9.94 8.00
N LYS A 173 -22.87 -9.89 8.47
CA LYS A 173 -23.69 -11.08 8.76
C LYS A 173 -23.90 -12.00 7.56
N LYS A 174 -23.64 -11.51 6.34
CA LYS A 174 -23.80 -12.27 5.08
C LYS A 174 -22.44 -12.69 4.50
N THR A 175 -21.38 -12.60 5.27
CA THR A 175 -20.02 -12.98 4.85
C THR A 175 -19.49 -14.09 5.74
N ASP A 176 -18.67 -14.98 5.17
CA ASP A 176 -18.01 -16.07 5.88
C ASP A 176 -16.68 -15.61 6.52
N TYR A 177 -16.37 -14.32 6.48
CA TYR A 177 -15.12 -13.74 6.96
C TYR A 177 -15.35 -12.45 7.74
N THR A 178 -14.40 -12.12 8.61
CA THR A 178 -14.37 -10.88 9.40
C THR A 178 -13.47 -9.86 8.72
N PHE A 179 -13.88 -8.59 8.69
CA PHE A 179 -13.03 -7.50 8.24
C PHE A 179 -12.00 -7.15 9.31
N TYR A 180 -10.76 -6.96 8.86
CA TYR A 180 -9.64 -6.53 9.67
C TYR A 180 -8.98 -5.33 9.01
N GLY A 181 -8.44 -4.41 9.82
CA GLY A 181 -7.78 -3.21 9.34
C GLY A 181 -6.35 -3.06 9.81
N GLY A 182 -5.59 -2.31 9.03
CA GLY A 182 -4.20 -1.97 9.28
C GLY A 182 -3.64 -1.08 8.17
N ALA A 183 -2.33 -0.99 8.06
CA ALA A 183 -1.71 -0.23 6.98
C ALA A 183 -1.95 -0.88 5.61
N ASN A 184 -2.12 -0.06 4.57
CA ASN A 184 -2.22 -0.54 3.19
C ASN A 184 -0.93 -1.22 2.71
N TRP A 185 0.21 -0.77 3.21
CA TRP A 185 1.54 -1.17 2.75
C TRP A 185 1.89 -2.57 3.25
N CYS A 186 2.21 -3.46 2.33
CA CYS A 186 2.54 -4.84 2.65
C CYS A 186 3.57 -5.42 1.68
N SER A 187 4.14 -6.57 2.07
CA SER A 187 4.93 -7.42 1.20
C SER A 187 4.44 -8.85 1.35
N ILE A 188 3.99 -9.44 0.26
CA ILE A 188 3.35 -10.75 0.25
C ILE A 188 4.09 -11.73 -0.66
N THR A 189 4.04 -13.01 -0.33
CA THR A 189 4.64 -14.08 -1.11
C THR A 189 3.89 -14.34 -2.42
N HIS A 190 4.54 -15.07 -3.35
CA HIS A 190 3.89 -15.53 -4.58
C HIS A 190 2.63 -16.37 -4.30
N ALA A 191 2.73 -17.29 -3.33
CA ALA A 191 1.62 -18.18 -3.00
C ALA A 191 0.38 -17.41 -2.50
N LEU A 192 0.56 -16.40 -1.65
CA LEU A 192 -0.54 -15.54 -1.23
C LEU A 192 -1.05 -14.67 -2.39
N ALA A 193 -0.16 -14.13 -3.23
CA ALA A 193 -0.54 -13.34 -4.39
C ALA A 193 -1.38 -14.16 -5.40
N GLU A 194 -1.04 -15.42 -5.62
CA GLU A 194 -1.81 -16.36 -6.44
C GLU A 194 -3.20 -16.63 -5.83
N TYR A 195 -3.25 -16.92 -4.52
CA TYR A 195 -4.50 -17.07 -3.80
C TYR A 195 -5.42 -15.86 -3.94
N ILE A 196 -4.87 -14.64 -3.78
CA ILE A 196 -5.61 -13.38 -3.90
C ILE A 196 -6.16 -13.23 -5.33
N THR A 197 -5.33 -13.45 -6.34
CA THR A 197 -5.74 -13.25 -7.74
C THR A 197 -6.77 -14.27 -8.20
N THR A 198 -6.73 -15.49 -7.67
CA THR A 198 -7.72 -16.54 -7.92
C THR A 198 -9.07 -16.20 -7.26
N ASN A 199 -9.05 -15.64 -6.05
CA ASN A 199 -10.24 -15.30 -5.28
C ASN A 199 -10.68 -13.83 -5.41
N ASP A 200 -10.10 -13.08 -6.34
CA ASP A 200 -10.27 -11.63 -6.47
C ASP A 200 -11.74 -11.20 -6.57
N ARG A 201 -12.58 -11.97 -7.24
CA ARG A 201 -14.02 -11.66 -7.40
C ARG A 201 -14.75 -11.64 -6.05
N LYS A 202 -14.43 -12.58 -5.13
CA LYS A 202 -14.97 -12.63 -3.77
C LYS A 202 -14.66 -11.33 -3.03
N TYR A 203 -13.40 -10.94 -2.99
CA TYR A 203 -12.94 -9.79 -2.22
C TYR A 203 -13.36 -8.45 -2.85
N ARG A 204 -13.32 -8.30 -4.17
CA ARG A 204 -13.85 -7.10 -4.85
C ARG A 204 -15.33 -6.89 -4.58
N LYS A 205 -16.13 -7.95 -4.47
CA LYS A 205 -17.54 -7.88 -4.09
C LYS A 205 -17.68 -7.47 -2.64
N ALA A 206 -16.87 -8.03 -1.74
CA ALA A 206 -16.84 -7.72 -0.31
C ALA A 206 -16.59 -6.24 -0.03
N PHE A 207 -15.58 -5.68 -0.68
CA PHE A 207 -15.16 -4.30 -0.48
C PHE A 207 -15.90 -3.26 -1.35
N ARG A 208 -16.90 -3.70 -2.12
CA ARG A 208 -17.77 -2.75 -2.84
C ARG A 208 -18.58 -1.94 -1.85
N TRP A 209 -18.58 -0.61 -2.02
CA TRP A 209 -19.29 0.33 -1.16
C TRP A 209 -18.82 0.34 0.31
N THR A 210 -17.59 -0.05 0.57
CA THR A 210 -16.90 0.18 1.84
C THR A 210 -16.14 1.50 1.80
N GLN A 211 -15.73 1.99 2.97
CA GLN A 211 -14.87 3.16 3.09
C GLN A 211 -13.43 2.73 3.42
N ILE A 212 -12.44 3.38 2.77
CA ILE A 212 -11.00 3.15 3.02
C ILE A 212 -10.65 1.65 2.94
N SER A 213 -11.02 1.01 1.84
CA SER A 213 -10.88 -0.44 1.65
C SER A 213 -9.42 -0.91 1.53
N ASP A 214 -8.52 -0.03 1.13
CA ASP A 214 -7.08 -0.26 1.05
C ASP A 214 -6.45 -0.53 2.43
N GLU A 215 -7.00 0.04 3.51
CA GLU A 215 -6.56 -0.23 4.88
C GLU A 215 -7.16 -1.51 5.50
N ALA A 216 -7.83 -2.35 4.71
CA ALA A 216 -8.47 -3.56 5.24
C ALA A 216 -8.39 -4.78 4.35
N ILE A 217 -8.17 -4.61 3.05
CA ILE A 217 -8.27 -5.72 2.11
C ILE A 217 -7.18 -6.78 2.36
N TRP A 218 -5.94 -6.37 2.55
CA TRP A 218 -4.82 -7.28 2.78
C TRP A 218 -4.98 -8.04 4.09
N GLN A 219 -5.39 -7.34 5.16
CA GLN A 219 -5.64 -7.87 6.48
C GLN A 219 -6.80 -8.89 6.47
N THR A 220 -7.89 -8.54 5.78
CA THR A 220 -9.05 -9.41 5.67
C THR A 220 -8.72 -10.69 4.89
N ILE A 221 -8.03 -10.56 3.75
CA ILE A 221 -7.69 -11.71 2.92
C ILE A 221 -6.73 -12.66 3.63
N ILE A 222 -5.68 -12.17 4.26
CA ILE A 222 -4.72 -13.05 4.96
C ILE A 222 -5.40 -13.81 6.09
N MET A 223 -6.29 -13.15 6.85
CA MET A 223 -7.01 -13.77 7.97
C MET A 223 -8.05 -14.79 7.51
N ASP A 224 -8.63 -14.63 6.31
CA ASP A 224 -9.58 -15.56 5.65
C ASP A 224 -8.87 -16.67 4.87
N SER A 225 -7.55 -16.69 4.86
CA SER A 225 -6.75 -17.61 4.05
C SER A 225 -5.94 -18.60 4.90
N PRO A 226 -5.47 -19.71 4.32
CA PRO A 226 -4.56 -20.65 5.00
C PRO A 226 -3.18 -20.02 5.29
N PHE A 227 -2.86 -18.85 4.68
CA PHE A 227 -1.58 -18.17 4.84
C PHE A 227 -1.48 -17.38 6.15
N ARG A 228 -2.56 -17.22 6.93
CA ARG A 228 -2.55 -16.59 8.26
C ARG A 228 -1.42 -17.10 9.16
N LYS A 229 -1.08 -18.37 9.08
CA LYS A 229 0.00 -18.99 9.86
C LYS A 229 1.39 -18.45 9.49
N ASN A 230 1.54 -17.88 8.30
CA ASN A 230 2.79 -17.38 7.74
C ASN A 230 3.04 -15.89 8.06
N LEU A 231 2.13 -15.21 8.77
CA LEU A 231 2.34 -13.82 9.17
C LEU A 231 3.71 -13.66 9.85
N TYR A 232 4.49 -12.66 9.43
CA TYR A 232 5.78 -12.31 10.02
C TYR A 232 5.61 -11.91 11.49
N ARG A 233 4.62 -11.07 11.78
CA ARG A 233 4.17 -10.76 13.16
C ARG A 233 2.67 -10.97 13.26
N LYS A 234 2.23 -11.57 14.38
CA LYS A 234 0.84 -11.97 14.59
C LYS A 234 0.05 -11.03 15.51
N GLY A 235 0.67 -9.91 15.91
CA GLY A 235 0.10 -8.96 16.87
C GLY A 235 -1.00 -8.09 16.25
N PHE A 236 -1.97 -7.69 17.10
CA PHE A 236 -2.87 -6.57 16.88
C PHE A 236 -2.38 -5.42 17.77
N ASP A 237 -1.17 -4.96 17.52
CA ASP A 237 -0.38 -4.10 18.38
C ASP A 237 0.04 -2.77 17.74
N ASN A 238 -0.38 -2.56 16.47
CA ASN A 238 -0.01 -1.40 15.66
C ASN A 238 1.51 -1.30 15.39
N ASP A 239 2.22 -2.43 15.44
CA ASP A 239 3.66 -2.49 15.19
C ASP A 239 3.96 -2.54 13.68
N TYR A 240 4.49 -1.47 13.13
CA TYR A 240 4.82 -1.34 11.71
C TYR A 240 5.98 -2.24 11.25
N ARG A 241 6.74 -2.85 12.18
CA ARG A 241 7.69 -3.92 11.84
C ARG A 241 7.00 -5.09 11.16
N ALA A 242 5.71 -5.30 11.45
CA ALA A 242 4.90 -6.33 10.80
C ALA A 242 4.85 -6.19 9.26
N CYS A 243 4.93 -4.99 8.72
CA CYS A 243 4.99 -4.75 7.28
C CYS A 243 6.35 -4.26 6.78
N ALA A 244 7.35 -4.15 7.65
CA ALA A 244 8.70 -3.64 7.36
C ALA A 244 8.71 -2.21 6.79
N ARG A 245 7.78 -1.35 7.25
CA ARG A 245 7.64 0.05 6.80
C ARG A 245 7.79 0.99 7.99
N TYR A 246 8.68 2.00 7.89
CA TYR A 246 8.76 3.08 8.85
C TYR A 246 7.73 4.15 8.49
N VAL A 247 6.72 4.30 9.32
CA VAL A 247 5.66 5.31 9.18
C VAL A 247 5.49 6.00 10.51
N ASP A 248 5.59 7.32 10.52
CA ASP A 248 5.41 8.14 11.72
C ASP A 248 4.02 8.78 11.73
N TRP A 249 3.18 8.32 12.63
CA TRP A 249 1.83 8.84 12.86
C TRP A 249 1.74 9.77 14.06
N ASP A 250 2.80 9.84 14.88
CA ASP A 250 2.82 10.66 16.09
C ASP A 250 3.04 12.13 15.75
N ARG A 251 3.90 12.41 14.76
CA ARG A 251 4.25 13.76 14.30
C ARG A 251 3.39 14.24 13.13
N GLY A 252 2.50 13.42 12.54
CA GLY A 252 1.68 13.82 11.40
C GLY A 252 0.67 12.75 10.94
N SER A 253 0.06 12.93 9.76
CA SER A 253 -1.03 12.06 9.29
C SER A 253 -0.80 11.54 7.85
N PRO A 254 0.25 10.76 7.57
CA PRO A 254 1.50 10.55 8.30
C PRO A 254 2.45 11.75 8.18
N TYR A 255 3.47 11.78 9.06
CA TYR A 255 4.53 12.77 9.01
C TYR A 255 5.33 12.68 7.70
N VAL A 256 5.75 13.84 7.17
CA VAL A 256 6.65 13.91 6.01
C VAL A 256 8.06 14.10 6.54
N PHE A 257 8.91 13.09 6.33
CA PHE A 257 10.28 13.08 6.82
C PHE A 257 11.13 14.21 6.25
N ARG A 258 12.07 14.69 7.07
CA ARG A 258 12.99 15.78 6.77
C ARG A 258 14.42 15.32 7.02
N LYS A 259 15.41 16.14 6.66
CA LYS A 259 16.84 15.84 6.79
C LYS A 259 17.26 15.47 8.22
N GLU A 260 16.62 16.07 9.22
CA GLU A 260 16.89 15.80 10.62
C GLU A 260 16.52 14.36 11.03
N ASP A 261 15.68 13.70 10.25
CA ASP A 261 15.24 12.32 10.50
C ASP A 261 16.19 11.28 9.89
N PHE A 262 17.21 11.70 9.11
CA PHE A 262 18.06 10.81 8.31
C PHE A 262 18.69 9.70 9.14
N ASP A 263 19.39 10.03 10.22
CA ASP A 263 20.10 9.05 11.05
C ASP A 263 19.14 8.03 11.68
N GLY A 264 17.98 8.51 12.14
CA GLY A 264 16.91 7.66 12.67
C GLY A 264 16.32 6.70 11.64
N LEU A 265 16.15 7.15 10.40
CA LEU A 265 15.69 6.30 9.30
C LEU A 265 16.73 5.24 8.94
N MET A 266 18.00 5.64 8.74
CA MET A 266 19.06 4.75 8.28
C MET A 266 19.46 3.71 9.34
N SER A 267 19.43 4.07 10.64
CA SER A 267 19.71 3.15 11.74
C SER A 267 18.54 2.21 12.08
N SER A 268 17.36 2.48 11.54
CA SER A 268 16.17 1.66 11.83
C SER A 268 16.24 0.26 11.19
N GLU A 269 15.41 -0.66 11.71
CA GLU A 269 15.31 -2.04 11.19
C GLU A 269 14.35 -2.20 9.99
N TYR A 270 13.75 -1.09 9.51
CA TYR A 270 12.77 -1.12 8.42
C TYR A 270 13.42 -1.14 7.05
N MET A 271 12.74 -1.75 6.08
CA MET A 271 13.22 -1.83 4.69
C MET A 271 12.84 -0.60 3.86
N PHE A 272 11.69 -0.06 4.15
CA PHE A 272 11.13 1.10 3.44
C PHE A 272 10.61 2.11 4.44
N ALA A 273 10.53 3.38 4.04
CA ALA A 273 9.93 4.44 4.83
C ALA A 273 8.94 5.28 4.03
N ARG A 274 8.03 5.90 4.77
CA ARG A 274 7.08 6.89 4.27
C ARG A 274 6.68 7.88 5.35
N LYS A 275 6.47 9.14 5.03
CA LYS A 275 6.19 9.69 3.72
C LYS A 275 7.29 10.68 3.36
N PHE A 276 7.63 10.73 2.07
CA PHE A 276 8.53 11.74 1.52
C PHE A 276 7.78 12.64 0.55
N ASP A 277 8.15 13.92 0.50
CA ASP A 277 7.60 14.90 -0.43
C ASP A 277 8.65 15.98 -0.70
N GLU A 278 9.03 16.15 -1.97
CA GLU A 278 10.04 17.12 -2.39
C GLU A 278 9.67 18.58 -2.08
N ASP A 279 8.36 18.89 -2.02
CA ASP A 279 7.89 20.23 -1.66
C ASP A 279 8.08 20.53 -0.16
N THR A 280 8.23 19.48 0.68
CA THR A 280 8.50 19.62 2.11
C THR A 280 9.98 19.62 2.39
N ASP A 281 10.73 18.65 1.85
CA ASP A 281 12.18 18.54 1.98
C ASP A 281 12.75 17.63 0.88
N SER A 282 13.43 18.23 -0.10
CA SER A 282 14.11 17.52 -1.15
C SER A 282 15.49 16.98 -0.73
N GLU A 283 16.10 17.56 0.32
CA GLU A 283 17.43 17.20 0.79
C GLU A 283 17.44 15.78 1.38
N ILE A 284 16.45 15.42 2.20
CA ILE A 284 16.33 14.06 2.76
C ILE A 284 16.24 13.00 1.66
N ILE A 285 15.55 13.28 0.55
CA ILE A 285 15.39 12.37 -0.57
C ILE A 285 16.74 12.07 -1.21
N GLU A 286 17.55 13.12 -1.43
CA GLU A 286 18.89 12.98 -2.02
C GLU A 286 19.89 12.34 -1.04
N MET A 287 19.80 12.62 0.25
CA MET A 287 20.63 11.97 1.29
C MET A 287 20.39 10.46 1.31
N ILE A 288 19.14 10.03 1.35
CA ILE A 288 18.78 8.60 1.30
C ILE A 288 19.24 7.98 -0.02
N TYR A 289 19.00 8.66 -1.16
CA TYR A 289 19.40 8.16 -2.46
C TYR A 289 20.92 7.89 -2.55
N ARG A 290 21.74 8.78 -2.02
CA ARG A 290 23.21 8.60 -2.00
C ARG A 290 23.60 7.46 -1.07
N ALA A 291 23.14 7.48 0.18
CA ALA A 291 23.51 6.46 1.16
C ALA A 291 23.14 5.04 0.70
N VAL A 292 21.89 4.84 0.26
CA VAL A 292 21.39 3.53 -0.19
C VAL A 292 21.99 3.13 -1.54
N GLY A 293 22.23 4.10 -2.44
CA GLY A 293 22.77 3.85 -3.78
C GLY A 293 24.26 3.49 -3.79
N GLU A 294 25.07 4.13 -2.95
CA GLU A 294 26.53 3.89 -2.85
C GLU A 294 26.86 2.52 -2.24
N GLU A 295 26.05 2.05 -1.28
CA GLU A 295 26.21 0.70 -0.72
C GLU A 295 25.86 -0.41 -1.72
N SER A 296 25.06 -0.11 -2.73
CA SER A 296 24.69 -1.07 -3.80
C SER A 296 25.79 -1.24 -4.87
N GLY A 297 26.84 -0.41 -4.85
CA GLY A 297 27.97 -0.43 -5.81
C GLY A 297 29.24 -1.09 -5.29
N LYS A 298 29.27 -1.52 -4.05
CA LYS A 298 30.36 -2.31 -3.44
C LYS A 298 29.99 -3.78 -3.36
#